data_cdc390fa3bf9d68291c39d026a935b67
#
_entry.id   cdc390fa3bf9d68291c39d026a935b67
#
_cell.length_a   1.000
_cell.length_b   1.000
_cell.length_c   1.000
_cell.angle_alpha   90.00
_cell.angle_beta   90.00
_cell.angle_gamma   90.00
#
_symmetry.space_group_name_H-M   'P 1'
#
loop_
_entity.id
_entity.type
_entity.pdbx_description
1 polymer ?
#
loop_
_entity_poly.entity_id
_entity_poly.type
_entity_poly.pdbx_seq_one_letter_code
_entity_poly.pdbx_strand_id
1 'polypeptide(L)'
;MRRVITLLLTVAMALSLVVVASASQTVYLRVDEEQSGNTVTYTFTLDASKCNGVGAMEFYVETTGLTYQNATYNNGGTKLDDVFKGSTGVAGPGDYRFYESQNYFIAWGGNASDGRLLKNSVVLVALTYQIDNANYKLTVKSGSFKACYSGDKAMTDPYACKVRTGDVMKGDVDGENGINIFDAMMIVQHIKGVIDLSDVPAAYVNDDEVINIFDAMMIVQHIKGAVDLTA
;
A
#
# COMPACT_ATOMS: atom_id res chain seq x y z
N MET A 1 -21.69 51.41 -21.05
CA MET A 1 -21.57 49.97 -21.36
C MET A 1 -20.18 49.36 -21.19
N ARG A 2 -19.07 50.11 -21.19
CA ARG A 2 -17.70 49.54 -21.04
C ARG A 2 -17.29 49.09 -19.61
N ARG A 3 -17.96 49.56 -18.57
CA ARG A 3 -17.58 49.26 -17.16
C ARG A 3 -18.21 47.95 -16.60
N VAL A 4 -19.25 47.46 -17.23
CA VAL A 4 -19.94 46.21 -16.79
C VAL A 4 -19.22 44.95 -17.28
N ILE A 5 -18.55 45.05 -18.44
CA ILE A 5 -17.83 43.89 -19.03
C ILE A 5 -16.54 43.58 -18.26
N THR A 6 -15.88 44.59 -17.69
CA THR A 6 -14.64 44.39 -16.92
C THR A 6 -14.90 43.72 -15.57
N LEU A 7 -16.05 43.95 -14.96
CA LEU A 7 -16.41 43.35 -13.69
C LEU A 7 -16.80 41.86 -13.81
N LEU A 8 -17.39 41.49 -14.95
CA LEU A 8 -17.74 40.08 -15.23
C LEU A 8 -16.52 39.20 -15.55
N LEU A 9 -15.47 39.79 -16.16
CA LEU A 9 -14.24 39.08 -16.48
C LEU A 9 -13.39 38.81 -15.23
N THR A 10 -13.36 39.73 -14.26
CA THR A 10 -12.64 39.56 -13.00
C THR A 10 -13.31 38.57 -12.06
N VAL A 11 -14.63 38.43 -12.07
CA VAL A 11 -15.34 37.42 -11.29
C VAL A 11 -15.17 36.01 -11.90
N ALA A 12 -15.06 35.91 -13.21
CA ALA A 12 -14.81 34.62 -13.89
C ALA A 12 -13.37 34.09 -13.65
N MET A 13 -12.38 34.97 -13.48
CA MET A 13 -11.00 34.59 -13.14
C MET A 13 -10.82 34.23 -11.65
N ALA A 14 -11.68 34.71 -10.76
CA ALA A 14 -11.60 34.39 -9.34
C ALA A 14 -12.26 33.03 -8.98
N LEU A 15 -12.99 32.41 -9.92
CA LEU A 15 -13.63 31.10 -9.74
C LEU A 15 -12.87 29.96 -10.41
N SER A 16 -11.68 30.18 -10.94
CA SER A 16 -10.74 29.07 -11.13
C SER A 16 -10.20 28.68 -9.75
N LEU A 17 -11.10 28.16 -8.93
CA LEU A 17 -10.74 27.41 -7.74
C LEU A 17 -9.80 26.31 -8.24
N VAL A 18 -8.52 26.45 -7.94
CA VAL A 18 -7.58 25.35 -7.97
C VAL A 18 -8.21 24.28 -7.08
N VAL A 19 -8.93 23.36 -7.67
CA VAL A 19 -9.14 22.06 -7.07
C VAL A 19 -7.73 21.47 -7.04
N VAL A 20 -6.98 21.79 -5.98
CA VAL A 20 -5.88 20.95 -5.58
C VAL A 20 -6.57 19.63 -5.28
N ALA A 21 -6.54 18.72 -6.25
CA ALA A 21 -6.86 17.34 -5.97
C ALA A 21 -5.92 16.98 -4.83
N SER A 22 -6.46 16.92 -3.62
CA SER A 22 -5.77 16.32 -2.48
C SER A 22 -5.35 14.96 -3.00
N ALA A 23 -4.05 14.76 -3.21
CA ALA A 23 -3.54 13.47 -3.63
C ALA A 23 -4.14 12.46 -2.65
N SER A 24 -4.96 11.55 -3.13
CA SER A 24 -5.65 10.61 -2.26
C SER A 24 -4.57 9.81 -1.56
N GLN A 25 -4.46 9.96 -0.25
CA GLN A 25 -3.47 9.26 0.54
C GLN A 25 -3.75 7.77 0.40
N THR A 26 -2.79 7.05 -0.16
CA THR A 26 -2.93 5.63 -0.43
C THR A 26 -2.02 4.85 0.50
N VAL A 27 -2.53 3.77 1.04
CA VAL A 27 -1.80 2.82 1.88
C VAL A 27 -1.79 1.48 1.17
N TYR A 28 -0.62 0.85 1.12
CA TYR A 28 -0.47 -0.45 0.49
C TYR A 28 -0.21 -1.53 1.55
N LEU A 29 -0.80 -2.69 1.34
CA LEU A 29 -0.48 -3.92 2.03
C LEU A 29 0.21 -4.84 1.04
N ARG A 30 1.52 -5.05 1.20
CA ARG A 30 2.29 -6.01 0.41
C ARG A 30 2.26 -7.38 1.07
N VAL A 31 2.13 -8.41 0.27
CA VAL A 31 2.16 -9.81 0.73
C VAL A 31 3.25 -10.53 -0.05
N ASP A 32 4.31 -10.91 0.66
CA ASP A 32 5.42 -11.68 0.10
C ASP A 32 5.27 -13.14 0.52
N GLU A 33 5.55 -14.08 -0.40
CA GLU A 33 5.47 -15.52 -0.18
C GLU A 33 6.86 -16.14 -0.19
N GLU A 34 7.19 -16.95 0.81
CA GLU A 34 8.43 -17.72 0.89
C GLU A 34 8.09 -19.18 1.24
N GLN A 35 8.42 -20.10 0.33
CA GLN A 35 8.24 -21.54 0.56
C GLN A 35 9.54 -22.18 1.06
N SER A 36 9.43 -22.98 2.11
CA SER A 36 10.53 -23.79 2.65
C SER A 36 10.04 -25.22 2.91
N GLY A 37 10.43 -26.14 2.01
CA GLY A 37 9.99 -27.54 2.07
C GLY A 37 8.47 -27.65 1.94
N ASN A 38 7.81 -28.16 2.99
CA ASN A 38 6.36 -28.34 3.03
C ASN A 38 5.65 -27.26 3.85
N THR A 39 6.31 -26.13 4.10
CA THR A 39 5.74 -24.96 4.74
C THR A 39 5.85 -23.74 3.83
N VAL A 40 4.93 -22.80 3.99
CA VAL A 40 4.97 -21.50 3.32
C VAL A 40 4.74 -20.40 4.35
N THR A 41 5.50 -19.32 4.22
CA THR A 41 5.35 -18.14 5.07
C THR A 41 4.91 -16.96 4.21
N TYR A 42 3.82 -16.32 4.61
CA TYR A 42 3.33 -15.08 4.01
C TYR A 42 3.66 -13.91 4.91
N THR A 43 4.49 -12.99 4.42
CA THR A 43 4.88 -11.79 5.16
C THR A 43 4.04 -10.61 4.70
N PHE A 44 3.32 -10.01 5.63
CA PHE A 44 2.46 -8.84 5.39
C PHE A 44 3.18 -7.58 5.79
N THR A 45 3.46 -6.73 4.81
CA THR A 45 4.16 -5.45 5.00
C THR A 45 3.21 -4.30 4.66
N LEU A 46 3.03 -3.39 5.63
CA LEU A 46 2.32 -2.13 5.39
C LEU A 46 3.30 -1.13 4.77
N ASP A 47 2.89 -0.46 3.71
CA ASP A 47 3.56 0.73 3.22
C ASP A 47 2.66 1.95 3.46
N ALA A 48 3.06 2.76 4.44
CA ALA A 48 2.40 3.99 4.86
C ALA A 48 3.17 5.25 4.42
N SER A 49 4.16 5.13 3.53
CA SER A 49 5.03 6.23 3.10
C SER A 49 4.28 7.34 2.35
N LYS A 50 3.14 7.00 1.74
CA LYS A 50 2.31 7.94 0.95
C LYS A 50 1.11 8.50 1.74
N CYS A 51 1.11 8.38 3.07
CA CYS A 51 0.05 8.93 3.91
C CYS A 51 0.60 9.65 5.15
N ASN A 52 -0.26 10.31 5.89
CA ASN A 52 0.12 11.03 7.13
C ASN A 52 0.47 10.10 8.31
N GLY A 53 0.35 8.81 8.09
CA GLY A 53 0.59 7.76 9.07
C GLY A 53 -0.67 6.94 9.37
N VAL A 54 -0.47 5.71 9.82
CA VAL A 54 -1.54 4.75 10.11
C VAL A 54 -1.61 4.50 11.60
N GLY A 55 -2.77 4.76 12.21
CA GLY A 55 -3.07 4.54 13.63
C GLY A 55 -3.93 3.30 13.87
N ALA A 56 -4.65 2.82 12.86
CA ALA A 56 -5.37 1.56 12.93
C ALA A 56 -5.47 0.94 11.54
N MET A 57 -5.54 -0.41 11.49
CA MET A 57 -5.70 -1.17 10.27
C MET A 57 -6.32 -2.54 10.53
N GLU A 58 -6.93 -3.12 9.49
CA GLU A 58 -7.45 -4.49 9.50
C GLU A 58 -7.39 -5.11 8.12
N PHE A 59 -7.31 -6.43 8.07
CA PHE A 59 -7.52 -7.21 6.85
C PHE A 59 -7.92 -8.64 7.16
N TYR A 60 -8.57 -9.29 6.20
CA TYR A 60 -8.90 -10.71 6.23
C TYR A 60 -8.13 -11.45 5.15
N VAL A 61 -7.72 -12.69 5.43
CA VAL A 61 -7.13 -13.58 4.44
C VAL A 61 -8.06 -14.75 4.14
N GLU A 62 -7.97 -15.25 2.92
CA GLU A 62 -8.64 -16.47 2.48
C GLU A 62 -7.56 -17.48 2.10
N THR A 63 -7.67 -18.70 2.62
CA THR A 63 -6.69 -19.77 2.40
C THR A 63 -7.31 -20.97 1.75
N THR A 64 -6.56 -21.65 0.89
CA THR A 64 -6.92 -22.92 0.28
C THR A 64 -5.71 -23.86 0.37
N GLY A 65 -5.90 -25.11 0.79
CA GLY A 65 -4.83 -26.11 0.88
C GLY A 65 -3.70 -25.73 1.82
N LEU A 66 -4.02 -24.99 2.88
CA LEU A 66 -3.09 -24.50 3.89
C LEU A 66 -3.65 -24.72 5.29
N THR A 67 -2.84 -25.29 6.17
CA THR A 67 -3.13 -25.40 7.60
C THR A 67 -2.23 -24.43 8.38
N TYR A 68 -2.83 -23.51 9.13
CA TYR A 68 -2.14 -22.51 9.94
C TYR A 68 -1.23 -23.17 10.98
N GLN A 69 -0.03 -22.59 11.16
CA GLN A 69 0.96 -23.03 12.14
C GLN A 69 1.24 -21.96 13.19
N ASN A 70 1.66 -20.78 12.76
CA ASN A 70 1.97 -19.68 13.69
C ASN A 70 1.91 -18.29 13.03
N ALA A 71 1.95 -17.26 13.87
CA ALA A 71 2.14 -15.87 13.48
C ALA A 71 3.35 -15.28 14.20
N THR A 72 4.26 -14.64 13.47
CA THR A 72 5.40 -13.89 14.01
C THR A 72 5.20 -12.41 13.74
N TYR A 73 5.36 -11.58 14.78
CA TYR A 73 5.17 -10.13 14.72
C TYR A 73 6.49 -9.38 14.85
N ASN A 74 6.51 -8.11 14.47
CA ASN A 74 7.66 -7.21 14.63
C ASN A 74 8.93 -7.67 13.89
N ASN A 75 8.78 -8.43 12.83
CA ASN A 75 9.92 -8.89 12.03
C ASN A 75 10.36 -7.78 11.07
N GLY A 76 11.38 -6.98 11.44
CA GLY A 76 11.95 -6.00 10.51
C GLY A 76 12.16 -4.57 11.04
N GLY A 77 12.24 -4.36 12.35
CA GLY A 77 12.83 -3.13 12.92
C GLY A 77 11.87 -2.17 13.62
N THR A 78 10.69 -1.87 13.12
CA THR A 78 9.70 -1.08 13.86
C THR A 78 8.94 -2.00 14.80
N LYS A 79 8.98 -1.69 16.09
CA LYS A 79 8.19 -2.44 17.06
C LYS A 79 6.74 -1.97 16.96
N LEU A 80 5.84 -2.86 16.61
CA LEU A 80 4.39 -2.59 16.63
C LEU A 80 3.92 -2.19 18.02
N ASP A 81 4.58 -2.71 19.09
CA ASP A 81 4.36 -2.32 20.47
C ASP A 81 4.51 -0.82 20.71
N ASP A 82 5.44 -0.16 20.04
CA ASP A 82 5.70 1.27 20.23
C ASP A 82 4.55 2.12 19.63
N VAL A 83 3.79 1.56 18.70
CA VAL A 83 2.68 2.25 18.04
C VAL A 83 1.33 1.84 18.62
N PHE A 84 1.06 0.55 18.79
CA PHE A 84 -0.28 0.02 19.06
C PHE A 84 -0.53 -0.37 20.51
N LYS A 85 0.49 -0.81 21.26
CA LYS A 85 0.30 -1.06 22.70
C LYS A 85 0.26 0.25 23.48
N GLY A 86 -0.79 0.43 24.24
CA GLY A 86 -0.89 1.51 25.20
C GLY A 86 0.25 1.44 26.22
N SER A 87 0.84 2.57 26.57
CA SER A 87 1.82 2.65 27.67
C SER A 87 1.20 2.07 28.93
N THR A 88 1.95 1.18 29.57
CA THR A 88 1.61 0.55 30.84
C THR A 88 1.16 1.59 31.86
N GLY A 89 -0.13 1.59 32.24
CA GLY A 89 -0.65 2.37 33.35
C GLY A 89 -1.83 3.28 33.07
N VAL A 90 -2.19 3.52 31.83
CA VAL A 90 -3.46 4.17 31.48
C VAL A 90 -4.21 3.19 30.60
N ALA A 91 -5.47 2.92 30.93
CA ALA A 91 -6.36 2.10 30.11
C ALA A 91 -6.56 2.76 28.74
N GLY A 92 -5.55 2.65 27.88
CA GLY A 92 -5.55 3.07 26.50
C GLY A 92 -5.69 1.84 25.63
N PRO A 93 -6.73 1.76 24.82
CA PRO A 93 -6.95 0.66 23.94
C PRO A 93 -5.92 0.71 22.81
N GLY A 94 -5.08 -0.30 22.73
CA GLY A 94 -4.23 -0.54 21.61
C GLY A 94 -3.84 -2.00 21.62
N ASP A 95 -3.95 -2.66 20.48
CA ASP A 95 -3.54 -4.04 20.32
C ASP A 95 -3.24 -4.31 18.86
N TYR A 96 -2.49 -5.38 18.59
CA TYR A 96 -2.34 -5.96 17.25
C TYR A 96 -2.32 -7.48 17.38
N ARG A 97 -3.07 -8.14 16.53
CA ARG A 97 -3.21 -9.59 16.55
C ARG A 97 -3.75 -10.15 15.24
N PHE A 98 -3.27 -11.35 14.89
CA PHE A 98 -3.94 -12.23 13.94
C PHE A 98 -4.84 -13.23 14.71
N TYR A 99 -6.10 -13.27 14.36
CA TYR A 99 -7.10 -14.20 14.89
C TYR A 99 -7.24 -15.36 13.90
N GLU A 100 -6.57 -16.46 14.18
CA GLU A 100 -6.53 -17.67 13.34
C GLU A 100 -7.93 -18.18 12.97
N SER A 101 -8.82 -18.31 13.96
CA SER A 101 -10.18 -18.86 13.73
C SER A 101 -11.04 -18.00 12.80
N GLN A 102 -10.65 -16.75 12.54
CA GLN A 102 -11.36 -15.81 11.69
C GLN A 102 -10.53 -15.42 10.45
N ASN A 103 -9.29 -15.89 10.35
CA ASN A 103 -8.33 -15.44 9.35
C ASN A 103 -8.24 -13.90 9.27
N TYR A 104 -8.20 -13.25 10.42
CA TYR A 104 -8.36 -11.82 10.58
C TYR A 104 -7.20 -11.19 11.33
N PHE A 105 -6.57 -10.17 10.72
CA PHE A 105 -5.59 -9.31 11.36
C PHE A 105 -6.21 -7.97 11.71
N ILE A 106 -5.91 -7.48 12.91
CA ILE A 106 -6.23 -6.11 13.34
C ILE A 106 -5.05 -5.53 14.12
N ALA A 107 -4.82 -4.23 13.90
CA ALA A 107 -3.94 -3.40 14.73
C ALA A 107 -4.60 -2.04 14.94
N TRP A 108 -4.60 -1.53 16.18
CA TRP A 108 -5.26 -0.28 16.53
C TRP A 108 -4.68 0.35 17.80
N GLY A 109 -4.97 1.62 18.04
CA GLY A 109 -4.47 2.36 19.18
C GLY A 109 -3.29 3.26 18.91
N GLY A 110 -2.90 3.43 17.63
CA GLY A 110 -1.96 4.46 17.23
C GLY A 110 -2.51 5.85 17.57
N ASN A 111 -1.66 6.77 17.99
CA ASN A 111 -2.05 8.11 18.42
C ASN A 111 -1.18 9.18 17.78
N ALA A 112 -1.81 10.02 16.96
CA ALA A 112 -1.14 11.11 16.28
C ALA A 112 -0.59 12.18 17.21
N SER A 113 -1.26 12.46 18.32
CA SER A 113 -0.82 13.47 19.30
C SER A 113 0.47 13.07 20.01
N ASP A 114 0.71 11.76 20.16
CA ASP A 114 1.91 11.20 20.78
C ASP A 114 2.96 10.77 19.75
N GLY A 115 2.72 11.02 18.44
CA GLY A 115 3.59 10.59 17.36
C GLY A 115 3.59 9.09 17.09
N ARG A 116 2.68 8.33 17.73
CA ARG A 116 2.57 6.87 17.60
C ARG A 116 1.75 6.47 16.38
N LEU A 117 2.32 6.67 15.20
CA LEU A 117 1.73 6.28 13.91
C LEU A 117 2.78 5.53 13.08
N LEU A 118 2.34 4.55 12.30
CA LEU A 118 3.17 3.96 11.26
C LEU A 118 3.26 4.91 10.07
N LYS A 119 4.47 5.31 9.67
CA LYS A 119 4.71 6.30 8.61
C LYS A 119 5.57 5.79 7.46
N ASN A 120 6.16 4.62 7.64
CA ASN A 120 7.09 4.01 6.69
C ASN A 120 6.59 2.62 6.29
N SER A 121 7.41 1.89 5.56
CA SER A 121 7.19 0.47 5.31
C SER A 121 7.51 -0.33 6.57
N VAL A 122 6.56 -1.16 7.03
CA VAL A 122 6.66 -1.91 8.28
C VAL A 122 6.10 -3.31 8.11
N VAL A 123 6.88 -4.33 8.48
CA VAL A 123 6.38 -5.71 8.56
C VAL A 123 5.41 -5.82 9.74
N LEU A 124 4.18 -6.19 9.44
CA LEU A 124 3.11 -6.35 10.43
C LEU A 124 3.13 -7.74 11.07
N VAL A 125 3.10 -8.75 10.23
CA VAL A 125 3.00 -10.15 10.63
C VAL A 125 3.53 -11.05 9.52
N ALA A 126 4.19 -12.12 9.92
CA ALA A 126 4.50 -13.26 9.05
C ALA A 126 3.65 -14.45 9.51
N LEU A 127 2.82 -14.97 8.62
CA LEU A 127 1.94 -16.11 8.87
C LEU A 127 2.55 -17.36 8.23
N THR A 128 2.84 -18.38 9.01
CA THR A 128 3.38 -19.64 8.53
C THR A 128 2.29 -20.70 8.47
N TYR A 129 2.24 -21.41 7.36
CA TYR A 129 1.28 -22.49 7.09
C TYR A 129 2.00 -23.77 6.67
N GLN A 130 1.41 -24.90 7.00
CA GLN A 130 1.70 -26.19 6.40
C GLN A 130 0.99 -26.27 5.04
N ILE A 131 1.69 -26.74 4.01
CA ILE A 131 1.11 -26.97 2.68
C ILE A 131 0.43 -28.33 2.69
N ASP A 132 -0.89 -28.36 2.45
CA ASP A 132 -1.70 -29.58 2.45
C ASP A 132 -1.81 -30.20 1.05
N ASN A 133 -1.72 -29.37 0.01
CA ASN A 133 -1.76 -29.83 -1.38
C ASN A 133 -1.09 -28.84 -2.34
N ALA A 134 -0.82 -29.26 -3.57
CA ALA A 134 -0.09 -28.47 -4.58
C ALA A 134 -0.84 -27.23 -5.09
N ASN A 135 -2.15 -27.13 -4.86
CA ASN A 135 -2.96 -25.98 -5.27
C ASN A 135 -3.20 -25.01 -4.10
N TYR A 136 -2.24 -24.95 -3.15
CA TYR A 136 -2.36 -24.05 -2.03
C TYR A 136 -2.34 -22.59 -2.47
N LYS A 137 -3.04 -21.76 -1.74
CA LYS A 137 -3.12 -20.32 -1.99
C LYS A 137 -3.53 -19.56 -0.75
N LEU A 138 -2.95 -18.37 -0.58
CA LEU A 138 -3.44 -17.36 0.33
C LEU A 138 -3.73 -16.07 -0.47
N THR A 139 -4.85 -15.43 -0.19
CA THR A 139 -5.19 -14.11 -0.74
C THR A 139 -5.75 -13.21 0.35
N VAL A 140 -5.50 -11.91 0.25
CA VAL A 140 -6.24 -10.94 1.06
C VAL A 140 -7.63 -10.80 0.48
N LYS A 141 -8.65 -11.00 1.32
CA LYS A 141 -10.04 -10.90 0.89
C LYS A 141 -10.33 -9.53 0.29
N SER A 142 -10.92 -9.51 -0.90
CA SER A 142 -11.23 -8.26 -1.61
C SER A 142 -12.01 -7.27 -0.75
N GLY A 143 -11.54 -6.01 -0.71
CA GLY A 143 -12.17 -4.93 0.06
C GLY A 143 -12.04 -5.05 1.58
N SER A 144 -11.31 -6.05 2.10
CA SER A 144 -11.16 -6.23 3.54
C SER A 144 -10.01 -5.43 4.15
N PHE A 145 -9.01 -5.03 3.35
CA PHE A 145 -7.92 -4.22 3.86
C PHE A 145 -8.39 -2.78 4.06
N LYS A 146 -8.32 -2.33 5.31
CA LYS A 146 -8.60 -0.95 5.71
C LYS A 146 -7.47 -0.43 6.58
N ALA A 147 -7.14 0.85 6.42
CA ALA A 147 -6.18 1.56 7.25
C ALA A 147 -6.64 3.00 7.41
N CYS A 148 -6.45 3.59 8.58
CA CYS A 148 -6.85 4.97 8.86
C CYS A 148 -5.85 5.69 9.75
N TYR A 149 -5.91 7.03 9.73
CA TYR A 149 -5.09 7.89 10.57
C TYR A 149 -5.46 7.79 12.05
N SER A 150 -6.76 7.70 12.34
CA SER A 150 -7.26 7.51 13.70
C SER A 150 -6.88 6.12 14.22
N GLY A 151 -6.45 6.06 15.47
CA GLY A 151 -6.22 4.79 16.18
C GLY A 151 -7.49 4.09 16.62
N ASP A 152 -8.65 4.54 16.16
CA ASP A 152 -9.94 3.98 16.51
C ASP A 152 -10.19 2.63 15.82
N LYS A 153 -10.59 1.63 16.59
CA LYS A 153 -10.96 0.30 16.10
C LYS A 153 -12.12 0.33 15.08
N ALA A 154 -12.97 1.38 15.12
CA ALA A 154 -14.07 1.54 14.18
C ALA A 154 -13.61 1.85 12.75
N MET A 155 -12.33 2.18 12.55
CA MET A 155 -11.75 2.51 11.24
C MET A 155 -12.55 3.58 10.49
N THR A 156 -12.92 4.64 11.18
CA THR A 156 -13.63 5.78 10.57
C THR A 156 -12.69 6.52 9.62
N ASP A 157 -13.19 6.92 8.44
CA ASP A 157 -12.44 7.59 7.38
C ASP A 157 -11.17 6.83 6.93
N PRO A 158 -11.32 5.62 6.37
CA PRO A 158 -10.18 4.85 5.90
C PRO A 158 -9.51 5.53 4.70
N TYR A 159 -8.20 5.36 4.60
CA TYR A 159 -7.44 5.72 3.40
C TYR A 159 -7.89 4.91 2.18
N ALA A 160 -7.46 5.33 0.99
CA ALA A 160 -7.47 4.45 -0.17
C ALA A 160 -6.50 3.29 0.11
N CYS A 161 -7.01 2.07 0.22
CA CYS A 161 -6.24 0.89 0.58
C CYS A 161 -6.10 -0.04 -0.62
N LYS A 162 -4.86 -0.45 -0.92
CA LYS A 162 -4.53 -1.36 -2.01
C LYS A 162 -3.72 -2.54 -1.49
N VAL A 163 -3.95 -3.73 -2.05
CA VAL A 163 -3.16 -4.93 -1.75
C VAL A 163 -2.24 -5.21 -2.93
N ARG A 164 -0.97 -5.49 -2.64
CA ARG A 164 0.03 -5.94 -3.60
C ARG A 164 0.51 -7.33 -3.21
N THR A 165 0.60 -8.25 -4.15
CA THR A 165 1.09 -9.62 -3.92
C THR A 165 2.34 -9.86 -4.76
N GLY A 166 3.36 -10.44 -4.14
CA GLY A 166 4.64 -10.77 -4.78
C GLY A 166 5.66 -9.63 -4.76
N ASP A 167 6.85 -9.92 -5.27
CA ASP A 167 7.90 -8.94 -5.48
C ASP A 167 7.39 -7.79 -6.36
N VAL A 168 7.98 -6.61 -6.18
CA VAL A 168 7.68 -5.47 -7.04
C VAL A 168 7.96 -5.86 -8.47
N MET A 169 6.89 -6.13 -9.24
CA MET A 169 7.03 -6.45 -10.65
C MET A 169 7.53 -5.21 -11.37
N LYS A 170 8.75 -5.29 -11.90
CA LYS A 170 9.36 -4.19 -12.63
C LYS A 170 8.45 -3.80 -13.80
N GLY A 171 8.05 -2.54 -13.86
CA GLY A 171 7.10 -2.04 -14.85
C GLY A 171 5.62 -2.03 -14.43
N ASP A 172 5.24 -2.67 -13.32
CA ASP A 172 3.90 -2.55 -12.70
C ASP A 172 3.90 -1.34 -11.74
N VAL A 173 3.83 -0.15 -12.32
CA VAL A 173 4.03 1.12 -11.60
C VAL A 173 2.83 1.48 -10.72
N ASP A 174 1.63 1.08 -11.12
CA ASP A 174 0.41 1.32 -10.35
C ASP A 174 0.13 0.22 -9.30
N GLY A 175 0.85 -0.91 -9.38
CA GLY A 175 0.74 -2.02 -8.44
C GLY A 175 -0.57 -2.80 -8.54
N GLU A 176 -1.21 -2.79 -9.70
CA GLU A 176 -2.47 -3.53 -9.96
C GLU A 176 -2.22 -5.00 -10.38
N ASN A 177 -0.98 -5.49 -10.22
CA ASN A 177 -0.50 -6.83 -10.60
C ASN A 177 -0.54 -7.12 -12.11
N GLY A 178 -0.14 -6.16 -12.92
CA GLY A 178 -0.02 -6.37 -14.37
C GLY A 178 0.57 -5.18 -15.09
N ILE A 179 1.59 -5.45 -15.94
CA ILE A 179 2.24 -4.43 -16.74
C ILE A 179 1.35 -4.06 -17.91
N ASN A 180 0.90 -2.82 -17.96
CA ASN A 180 -0.04 -2.34 -18.96
C ASN A 180 0.26 -0.87 -19.37
N ILE A 181 -0.55 -0.31 -20.25
CA ILE A 181 -0.31 1.05 -20.78
C ILE A 181 -0.46 2.15 -19.71
N PHE A 182 -1.23 1.90 -18.64
CA PHE A 182 -1.40 2.88 -17.58
C PHE A 182 -0.11 3.10 -16.80
N ASP A 183 0.72 2.05 -16.62
CA ASP A 183 2.05 2.15 -16.01
C ASP A 183 2.96 3.09 -16.80
N ALA A 184 3.03 2.89 -18.13
CA ALA A 184 3.79 3.79 -18.99
C ALA A 184 3.27 5.23 -18.91
N MET A 185 1.95 5.43 -18.82
CA MET A 185 1.35 6.76 -18.67
C MET A 185 1.73 7.40 -17.32
N MET A 186 1.82 6.63 -16.23
CA MET A 186 2.27 7.14 -14.93
C MET A 186 3.71 7.63 -15.00
N ILE A 187 4.62 6.91 -15.65
CA ILE A 187 5.99 7.38 -15.89
C ILE A 187 5.99 8.70 -16.66
N VAL A 188 5.19 8.83 -17.72
CA VAL A 188 5.06 10.08 -18.47
C VAL A 188 4.52 11.23 -17.59
N GLN A 189 3.59 10.95 -16.69
CA GLN A 189 3.10 11.96 -15.74
C GLN A 189 4.18 12.38 -14.75
N HIS A 190 5.02 11.46 -14.27
CA HIS A 190 6.18 11.78 -13.45
C HIS A 190 7.17 12.69 -14.17
N ILE A 191 7.54 12.37 -15.41
CA ILE A 191 8.44 13.18 -16.24
C ILE A 191 7.89 14.61 -16.44
N LYS A 192 6.57 14.76 -16.51
CA LYS A 192 5.90 16.06 -16.58
C LYS A 192 5.76 16.78 -15.23
N GLY A 193 6.18 16.16 -14.14
CA GLY A 193 6.04 16.71 -12.79
C GLY A 193 4.60 16.73 -12.26
N VAL A 194 3.69 15.92 -12.84
CA VAL A 194 2.28 15.83 -12.39
C VAL A 194 2.15 14.92 -11.17
N ILE A 195 2.93 13.83 -11.14
CA ILE A 195 3.02 12.90 -10.01
C ILE A 195 4.49 12.65 -9.66
N ASP A 196 4.75 12.20 -8.45
CA ASP A 196 6.08 11.76 -8.03
C ASP A 196 6.12 10.24 -7.89
N LEU A 197 7.04 9.58 -8.61
CA LEU A 197 7.29 8.15 -8.58
C LEU A 197 8.68 7.81 -8.01
N SER A 198 9.42 8.77 -7.46
CA SER A 198 10.79 8.57 -6.97
C SER A 198 10.92 7.43 -5.94
N ASP A 199 9.85 7.16 -5.18
CA ASP A 199 9.78 6.08 -4.22
C ASP A 199 9.02 4.84 -4.73
N VAL A 200 8.85 4.70 -6.05
CA VAL A 200 8.18 3.55 -6.68
C VAL A 200 9.23 2.69 -7.41
N PRO A 201 9.76 1.62 -6.79
CA PRO A 201 10.82 0.79 -7.40
C PRO A 201 10.44 0.22 -8.76
N ALA A 202 9.16 -0.12 -8.98
CA ALA A 202 8.64 -0.61 -10.24
C ALA A 202 8.80 0.37 -11.42
N ALA A 203 8.98 1.66 -11.15
CA ALA A 203 9.14 2.70 -12.17
C ALA A 203 10.56 2.78 -12.76
N TYR A 204 11.57 2.20 -12.09
CA TYR A 204 12.96 2.12 -12.56
C TYR A 204 13.13 0.89 -13.45
N VAL A 205 12.54 0.92 -14.62
CA VAL A 205 12.35 -0.27 -15.46
C VAL A 205 13.65 -0.72 -16.14
N ASN A 206 14.53 0.23 -16.46
CA ASN A 206 15.79 -0.02 -17.18
C ASN A 206 17.04 -0.09 -16.24
N ASP A 207 16.85 -0.04 -14.92
CA ASP A 207 17.90 -0.12 -13.88
C ASP A 207 18.95 1.04 -13.91
N ASP A 208 18.62 2.20 -14.48
CA ASP A 208 19.56 3.32 -14.60
C ASP A 208 19.44 4.40 -13.50
N GLU A 209 18.75 4.12 -12.40
CA GLU A 209 18.53 5.01 -11.26
C GLU A 209 17.74 6.32 -11.57
N VAL A 210 17.24 6.50 -12.79
CA VAL A 210 16.52 7.69 -13.23
C VAL A 210 15.22 7.32 -13.92
N ILE A 211 14.08 7.74 -13.38
CA ILE A 211 12.80 7.52 -14.05
C ILE A 211 12.66 8.51 -15.22
N ASN A 212 12.67 7.98 -16.44
CA ASN A 212 12.67 8.76 -17.67
C ASN A 212 11.85 8.09 -18.78
N ILE A 213 11.92 8.64 -20.00
CA ILE A 213 11.13 8.13 -21.13
C ILE A 213 11.53 6.71 -21.55
N PHE A 214 12.77 6.26 -21.27
CA PHE A 214 13.21 4.93 -21.62
C PHE A 214 12.49 3.87 -20.79
N ASP A 215 12.16 4.15 -19.51
CA ASP A 215 11.34 3.27 -18.67
C ASP A 215 9.96 3.08 -19.26
N ALA A 216 9.29 4.17 -19.65
CA ALA A 216 8.00 4.10 -20.32
C ALA A 216 8.08 3.31 -21.64
N MET A 217 9.17 3.47 -22.40
CA MET A 217 9.38 2.73 -23.65
C MET A 217 9.58 1.24 -23.38
N MET A 218 10.28 0.83 -22.33
CA MET A 218 10.45 -0.58 -21.96
C MET A 218 9.12 -1.23 -21.60
N ILE A 219 8.26 -0.55 -20.87
CA ILE A 219 6.89 -1.01 -20.61
C ILE A 219 6.13 -1.22 -21.92
N VAL A 220 6.17 -0.26 -22.84
CA VAL A 220 5.51 -0.40 -24.14
C VAL A 220 6.10 -1.55 -24.95
N GLN A 221 7.39 -1.79 -24.88
CA GLN A 221 8.03 -2.95 -25.55
C GLN A 221 7.60 -4.28 -24.93
N HIS A 222 7.46 -4.35 -23.60
CA HIS A 222 6.92 -5.52 -22.91
C HIS A 222 5.48 -5.81 -23.36
N ILE A 223 4.60 -4.81 -23.40
CA ILE A 223 3.21 -4.95 -23.86
C ILE A 223 3.15 -5.48 -25.31
N LYS A 224 4.11 -5.10 -26.14
CA LYS A 224 4.24 -5.60 -27.52
C LYS A 224 4.91 -6.97 -27.63
N GLY A 225 5.36 -7.55 -26.52
CA GLY A 225 6.09 -8.83 -26.52
C GLY A 225 7.51 -8.75 -27.06
N ALA A 226 8.10 -7.55 -27.15
CA ALA A 226 9.48 -7.35 -27.61
C ALA A 226 10.51 -7.47 -26.50
N VAL A 227 10.12 -7.26 -25.25
CA VAL A 227 10.92 -7.40 -24.04
C VAL A 227 10.07 -8.13 -23.00
N ASP A 228 10.68 -8.98 -22.18
CA ASP A 228 10.04 -9.60 -21.02
C ASP A 228 10.56 -8.92 -19.74
N LEU A 229 9.69 -8.23 -19.01
CA LEU A 229 10.01 -7.59 -17.73
C LEU A 229 9.65 -8.48 -16.53
N THR A 230 9.11 -9.66 -16.77
CA THR A 230 8.69 -10.63 -15.74
C THR A 230 9.68 -11.79 -15.58
N ALA A 231 10.76 -11.79 -16.36
CA ALA A 231 11.77 -12.85 -16.40
C ALA A 231 12.82 -12.73 -15.27
#